data_f0041b93e466c253e779500d3722d4e9
#
_entry.id   f0041b93e466c253e779500d3722d4e9
#
_cell.length_a   1.000
_cell.length_b   1.000
_cell.length_c   1.000
_cell.angle_alpha   90.00
_cell.angle_beta   90.00
_cell.angle_gamma   90.00
#
_symmetry.space_group_name_H-M   'P 1'
#
loop_
_entity.id
_entity.type
_entity.pdbx_description
1 polymer ?
#
loop_
_entity_poly.entity_id
_entity_poly.type
_entity_poly.pdbx_seq_one_letter_code
_entity_poly.pdbx_strand_id
1 'polypeptide(L)'
;MRKKRLLFGERPIGVALRPHLLHHQEFQRLTEAAQRVTSALEKVAAAVVQAPKLMCELGLTEAEQKMALVPPGFSTAGVTTRLDAFVHADDIKFVEANAENPSSLPDQEELNRLLFQLPVMASFARRYRLRQFSPVNALLETLLSTYREWGGIGLPNIAILDWKDLPTSSEFVLLQERFRARSVPTIICSPDDLQYEQGQLRCGAFRIDLVYKRVIIHEFLTRSDDTHPLVRAYVNHDVCLVNPFRCKIMHKKAVFEMLTDQRRHDWFTSAEKEAIRRTVPWTRRVSDRKTTRNGRKIDLLDFIRRNGSRLVLKPNDDYGGHGVLFGAQLDDRAWDNAIQTALSADYIVQDALDLHPEMFPVFSETDWKLQPMFVDTNPFLFRGKVCGAMVRLSATPIVNVTSGGGETGFFVIHE
;
A
#
# COMPACT_ATOMS: atom_id res chain seq x y z
N MET A 1 16.04 -10.26 15.58
CA MET A 1 14.67 -10.20 15.06
C MET A 1 13.65 -10.53 16.15
N ARG A 2 13.58 -11.76 16.70
CA ARG A 2 12.56 -12.17 17.70
C ARG A 2 12.46 -11.22 18.91
N LYS A 3 13.59 -10.85 19.53
CA LYS A 3 13.61 -9.87 20.66
C LYS A 3 13.07 -8.48 20.31
N LYS A 4 12.98 -8.13 19.02
CA LYS A 4 12.51 -6.86 18.50
C LYS A 4 11.14 -6.95 17.84
N ARG A 5 10.48 -8.10 17.94
CA ARG A 5 9.17 -8.37 17.33
C ARG A 5 9.12 -8.16 15.81
N LEU A 6 10.26 -8.28 15.13
CA LEU A 6 10.36 -8.20 13.67
C LEU A 6 9.99 -9.55 13.06
N LEU A 7 8.71 -9.89 13.14
CA LEU A 7 8.15 -11.16 12.75
C LEU A 7 6.88 -10.98 11.93
N PHE A 8 6.72 -11.85 10.94
CA PHE A 8 5.45 -12.13 10.29
C PHE A 8 4.97 -13.53 10.75
N GLY A 9 3.96 -13.56 11.63
CA GLY A 9 3.69 -14.75 12.42
C GLY A 9 4.90 -15.11 13.29
N GLU A 10 5.46 -16.29 13.09
CA GLU A 10 6.68 -16.74 13.78
C GLU A 10 7.98 -16.53 12.98
N ARG A 11 7.88 -16.17 11.71
CA ARG A 11 8.99 -16.02 10.79
C ARG A 11 9.62 -14.63 10.90
N PRO A 12 10.98 -14.54 11.07
CA PRO A 12 11.69 -13.27 10.98
C PRO A 12 11.48 -12.60 9.60
N ILE A 13 11.18 -11.31 9.59
CA ILE A 13 10.96 -10.54 8.34
C ILE A 13 12.27 -10.10 7.69
N GLY A 14 13.29 -9.79 8.49
CA GLY A 14 14.61 -9.39 7.96
C GLY A 14 15.36 -10.57 7.38
N VAL A 15 15.67 -10.51 6.08
CA VAL A 15 16.28 -11.62 5.33
C VAL A 15 17.69 -11.33 4.83
N ALA A 16 18.09 -10.06 4.74
CA ALA A 16 19.40 -9.67 4.23
C ALA A 16 20.30 -9.02 5.30
N LEU A 17 21.61 -9.23 5.14
CA LEU A 17 22.65 -8.70 6.05
C LEU A 17 23.16 -7.31 5.62
N ARG A 18 22.70 -6.76 4.50
CA ARG A 18 22.92 -5.38 4.07
C ARG A 18 21.60 -4.65 3.86
N PRO A 19 21.55 -3.32 4.09
CA PRO A 19 20.40 -2.54 3.66
C PRO A 19 20.37 -2.39 2.14
N HIS A 20 19.20 -1.96 1.63
CA HIS A 20 19.09 -1.37 0.31
C HIS A 20 19.46 0.11 0.38
N LEU A 21 20.25 0.56 -0.57
CA LEU A 21 20.80 1.92 -0.62
C LEU A 21 20.37 2.58 -1.91
N LEU A 22 19.74 3.74 -1.83
CA LEU A 22 19.53 4.61 -2.99
C LEU A 22 20.40 5.87 -2.88
N HIS A 23 20.89 6.32 -4.00
CA HIS A 23 21.54 7.62 -4.09
C HIS A 23 20.50 8.74 -3.90
N HIS A 24 20.92 9.90 -3.38
CA HIS A 24 19.99 11.02 -3.15
C HIS A 24 19.18 11.39 -4.38
N GLN A 25 19.79 11.43 -5.55
CA GLN A 25 19.11 11.76 -6.79
C GLN A 25 18.08 10.71 -7.23
N GLU A 26 18.36 9.41 -7.01
CA GLU A 26 17.41 8.32 -7.30
C GLU A 26 16.20 8.42 -6.37
N PHE A 27 16.45 8.64 -5.09
CA PHE A 27 15.37 8.83 -4.11
C PHE A 27 14.56 10.10 -4.37
N GLN A 28 15.19 11.18 -4.85
CA GLN A 28 14.48 12.39 -5.24
C GLN A 28 13.55 12.12 -6.43
N ARG A 29 14.01 11.42 -7.47
CA ARG A 29 13.17 11.02 -8.61
C ARG A 29 12.00 10.13 -8.19
N LEU A 30 12.25 9.12 -7.33
CA LEU A 30 11.22 8.28 -6.77
C LEU A 30 10.19 9.10 -5.98
N THR A 31 10.64 10.03 -5.16
CA THR A 31 9.79 10.92 -4.36
C THR A 31 8.89 11.77 -5.25
N GLU A 32 9.45 12.44 -6.25
CA GLU A 32 8.69 13.30 -7.17
C GLU A 32 7.65 12.49 -7.97
N ALA A 33 8.05 11.34 -8.51
CA ALA A 33 7.15 10.46 -9.25
C ALA A 33 6.01 9.95 -8.36
N ALA A 34 6.33 9.45 -7.16
CA ALA A 34 5.35 8.92 -6.21
C ALA A 34 4.33 9.99 -5.76
N GLN A 35 4.79 11.21 -5.47
CA GLN A 35 3.92 12.32 -5.08
C GLN A 35 2.98 12.73 -6.22
N ARG A 36 3.48 12.77 -7.48
CA ARG A 36 2.65 13.11 -8.65
C ARG A 36 1.60 12.03 -8.94
N VAL A 37 1.99 10.74 -8.87
CA VAL A 37 1.04 9.63 -9.06
C VAL A 37 0.00 9.61 -7.95
N THR A 38 0.38 9.84 -6.69
CA THR A 38 -0.57 9.93 -5.57
C THR A 38 -1.52 11.11 -5.73
N SER A 39 -1.03 12.27 -6.18
CA SER A 39 -1.89 13.43 -6.52
C SER A 39 -2.91 13.08 -7.61
N ALA A 40 -2.50 12.32 -8.63
CA ALA A 40 -3.42 11.85 -9.66
C ALA A 40 -4.45 10.85 -9.12
N LEU A 41 -4.06 9.96 -8.21
CA LEU A 41 -4.98 9.02 -7.53
C LEU A 41 -6.03 9.76 -6.69
N GLU A 42 -5.65 10.81 -5.97
CA GLU A 42 -6.60 11.67 -5.22
C GLU A 42 -7.61 12.34 -6.16
N LYS A 43 -7.17 12.81 -7.33
CA LYS A 43 -8.07 13.38 -8.34
C LYS A 43 -9.04 12.33 -8.91
N VAL A 44 -8.56 11.10 -9.13
CA VAL A 44 -9.43 9.99 -9.50
C VAL A 44 -10.46 9.74 -8.40
N ALA A 45 -10.05 9.67 -7.14
CA ALA A 45 -10.95 9.46 -6.02
C ALA A 45 -12.02 10.56 -5.93
N ALA A 46 -11.63 11.81 -6.10
CA ALA A 46 -12.56 12.94 -6.12
C ALA A 46 -13.57 12.85 -7.28
N ALA A 47 -13.11 12.51 -8.50
CA ALA A 47 -13.98 12.36 -9.67
C ALA A 47 -14.95 11.19 -9.53
N VAL A 48 -14.48 10.05 -8.98
CA VAL A 48 -15.27 8.84 -8.77
C VAL A 48 -16.41 9.06 -7.78
N VAL A 49 -16.15 9.81 -6.69
CA VAL A 49 -17.17 10.16 -5.70
C VAL A 49 -18.30 11.01 -6.32
N GLN A 50 -17.99 11.85 -7.30
CA GLN A 50 -18.99 12.69 -8.00
C GLN A 50 -19.77 11.92 -9.07
N ALA A 51 -19.30 10.74 -9.49
CA ALA A 51 -19.89 9.95 -10.58
C ALA A 51 -19.99 8.46 -10.20
N PRO A 52 -21.06 8.03 -9.53
CA PRO A 52 -21.21 6.65 -9.04
C PRO A 52 -20.98 5.55 -10.10
N LYS A 53 -21.28 5.84 -11.37
CA LYS A 53 -20.98 4.91 -12.48
C LYS A 53 -19.49 4.53 -12.54
N LEU A 54 -18.58 5.44 -12.17
CA LEU A 54 -17.15 5.17 -12.15
C LEU A 54 -16.76 4.21 -11.02
N MET A 55 -17.54 4.14 -9.93
CA MET A 55 -17.34 3.16 -8.86
C MET A 55 -17.56 1.74 -9.39
N CYS A 56 -18.57 1.53 -10.24
CA CYS A 56 -18.81 0.25 -10.91
C CYS A 56 -17.67 -0.11 -11.88
N GLU A 57 -17.13 0.89 -12.60
CA GLU A 57 -15.98 0.68 -13.48
C GLU A 57 -14.72 0.23 -12.71
N LEU A 58 -14.57 0.69 -11.46
CA LEU A 58 -13.49 0.25 -10.55
C LEU A 58 -13.76 -1.09 -9.87
N GLY A 59 -14.98 -1.62 -9.97
CA GLY A 59 -15.36 -2.86 -9.31
C GLY A 59 -15.66 -2.72 -7.81
N LEU A 60 -16.12 -1.55 -7.35
CA LEU A 60 -16.60 -1.41 -5.98
C LEU A 60 -17.94 -2.13 -5.81
N THR A 61 -18.07 -2.90 -4.73
CA THR A 61 -19.35 -3.50 -4.33
C THR A 61 -20.33 -2.43 -3.86
N GLU A 62 -21.62 -2.75 -3.76
CA GLU A 62 -22.64 -1.81 -3.28
C GLU A 62 -22.32 -1.29 -1.88
N ALA A 63 -21.86 -2.17 -0.98
CA ALA A 63 -21.45 -1.79 0.36
C ALA A 63 -20.24 -0.84 0.37
N GLU A 64 -19.23 -1.12 -0.47
CA GLU A 64 -18.07 -0.24 -0.63
C GLU A 64 -18.47 1.11 -1.21
N GLN A 65 -19.36 1.15 -2.23
CA GLN A 65 -19.87 2.38 -2.82
C GLN A 65 -20.61 3.23 -1.79
N LYS A 66 -21.52 2.62 -1.02
CA LYS A 66 -22.24 3.29 0.05
C LYS A 66 -21.30 3.96 1.04
N MET A 67 -20.31 3.23 1.53
CA MET A 67 -19.38 3.73 2.54
C MET A 67 -18.37 4.75 1.96
N ALA A 68 -17.96 4.60 0.70
CA ALA A 68 -17.09 5.57 0.04
C ALA A 68 -17.74 6.93 -0.20
N LEU A 69 -19.08 6.98 -0.31
CA LEU A 69 -19.85 8.22 -0.46
C LEU A 69 -19.97 9.02 0.84
N VAL A 70 -19.83 8.37 2.00
CA VAL A 70 -19.87 9.09 3.29
C VAL A 70 -18.67 10.06 3.36
N PRO A 71 -18.92 11.37 3.58
CA PRO A 71 -17.83 12.34 3.71
C PRO A 71 -16.98 12.02 4.93
N PRO A 72 -15.63 11.97 4.82
CA PRO A 72 -14.78 11.61 5.95
C PRO A 72 -14.54 12.75 6.96
N GLY A 73 -14.98 13.97 6.66
CA GLY A 73 -14.73 15.16 7.48
C GLY A 73 -13.39 15.85 7.21
N PHE A 74 -12.62 15.36 6.23
CA PHE A 74 -11.36 15.93 5.76
C PHE A 74 -11.18 15.69 4.25
N SER A 75 -10.23 16.39 3.64
CA SER A 75 -10.14 16.48 2.18
C SER A 75 -9.52 15.26 1.48
N THR A 76 -8.64 14.53 2.16
CA THR A 76 -7.80 13.49 1.56
C THR A 76 -8.51 12.12 1.57
N ALA A 77 -8.57 11.42 0.44
CA ALA A 77 -9.11 10.06 0.37
C ALA A 77 -8.13 9.02 0.91
N GLY A 78 -6.85 9.14 0.57
CA GLY A 78 -5.77 8.24 1.01
C GLY A 78 -4.82 8.94 1.98
N VAL A 79 -5.19 9.06 3.26
CA VAL A 79 -4.36 9.73 4.29
C VAL A 79 -3.01 9.06 4.44
N THR A 80 -3.01 7.72 4.49
CA THR A 80 -1.79 6.90 4.50
C THR A 80 -1.82 5.96 3.30
N THR A 81 -0.80 6.04 2.44
CA THR A 81 -0.70 5.26 1.20
C THR A 81 0.71 4.73 1.07
N ARG A 82 0.87 3.58 0.43
CA ARG A 82 2.15 3.06 -0.05
C ARG A 82 1.99 2.69 -1.52
N LEU A 83 2.89 3.18 -2.35
CA LEU A 83 2.99 2.74 -3.74
C LEU A 83 4.02 1.61 -3.82
N ASP A 84 3.63 0.45 -4.34
CA ASP A 84 4.58 -0.64 -4.52
C ASP A 84 5.34 -0.40 -5.85
N ALA A 85 6.67 -0.26 -5.75
CA ALA A 85 7.51 0.23 -6.82
C ALA A 85 8.74 -0.63 -7.05
N PHE A 86 9.03 -0.90 -8.31
CA PHE A 86 10.33 -1.38 -8.75
C PHE A 86 11.16 -0.19 -9.25
N VAL A 87 12.38 -0.07 -8.73
CA VAL A 87 13.32 1.01 -9.04
C VAL A 87 14.60 0.39 -9.57
N HIS A 88 14.94 0.69 -10.82
CA HIS A 88 16.19 0.25 -11.43
C HIS A 88 16.79 1.41 -12.21
N ALA A 89 17.89 1.97 -11.71
CA ALA A 89 18.51 3.18 -12.26
C ALA A 89 17.47 4.32 -12.42
N ASP A 90 17.22 4.74 -13.65
CA ASP A 90 16.26 5.81 -13.97
C ASP A 90 14.84 5.30 -14.25
N ASP A 91 14.63 3.98 -14.27
CA ASP A 91 13.32 3.38 -14.51
C ASP A 91 12.62 3.09 -13.18
N ILE A 92 11.46 3.73 -13.00
CA ILE A 92 10.59 3.57 -11.83
C ILE A 92 9.24 3.10 -12.31
N LYS A 93 8.72 2.00 -11.76
CA LYS A 93 7.40 1.48 -12.09
C LYS A 93 6.59 1.21 -10.83
N PHE A 94 5.45 1.90 -10.72
CA PHE A 94 4.45 1.65 -9.67
C PHE A 94 3.45 0.60 -10.17
N VAL A 95 3.33 -0.50 -9.43
CA VAL A 95 2.51 -1.65 -9.84
C VAL A 95 1.21 -1.80 -9.08
N GLU A 96 1.09 -1.16 -7.92
CA GLU A 96 -0.14 -1.06 -7.13
C GLU A 96 -0.08 0.09 -6.11
N ALA A 97 -1.26 0.49 -5.62
CA ALA A 97 -1.42 1.46 -4.54
C ALA A 97 -2.08 0.79 -3.33
N ASN A 98 -1.36 0.71 -2.23
CA ASN A 98 -1.89 0.25 -0.94
C ASN A 98 -2.42 1.45 -0.16
N ALA A 99 -3.71 1.76 -0.34
CA ALA A 99 -4.36 2.94 0.23
C ALA A 99 -5.25 2.63 1.43
N GLU A 100 -5.46 1.37 1.79
CA GLU A 100 -6.29 1.02 2.95
C GLU A 100 -5.50 1.03 4.25
N ASN A 101 -4.41 0.25 4.32
CA ASN A 101 -3.69 -0.04 5.55
C ASN A 101 -2.23 -0.41 5.28
N PRO A 102 -1.40 0.50 4.71
CA PRO A 102 0.01 0.20 4.47
C PRO A 102 0.69 -0.27 5.76
N SER A 103 1.37 -1.41 5.68
CA SER A 103 2.04 -2.10 6.80
C SER A 103 3.54 -1.86 6.81
N SER A 104 4.22 -2.42 7.83
CA SER A 104 5.67 -2.45 8.02
C SER A 104 6.32 -1.11 8.35
N LEU A 105 5.57 -0.13 8.83
CA LEU A 105 6.12 1.16 9.23
C LEU A 105 7.11 1.05 10.41
N PRO A 106 6.73 0.45 11.56
CA PRO A 106 7.65 0.26 12.67
C PRO A 106 8.70 -0.80 12.37
N ASP A 107 8.37 -1.81 11.57
CA ASP A 107 9.29 -2.88 11.20
C ASP A 107 10.46 -2.34 10.39
N GLN A 108 10.18 -1.50 9.38
CA GLN A 108 11.21 -0.85 8.58
C GLN A 108 12.12 0.05 9.44
N GLU A 109 11.54 0.79 10.40
CA GLU A 109 12.31 1.66 11.31
C GLU A 109 13.22 0.84 12.23
N GLU A 110 12.73 -0.29 12.77
CA GLU A 110 13.54 -1.20 13.60
C GLU A 110 14.61 -1.93 12.79
N LEU A 111 14.33 -2.34 11.54
CA LEU A 111 15.32 -2.91 10.64
C LEU A 111 16.43 -1.92 10.33
N ASN A 112 16.08 -0.67 10.02
CA ASN A 112 17.05 0.40 9.80
C ASN A 112 17.96 0.55 11.00
N ARG A 113 17.39 0.60 12.22
CA ARG A 113 18.13 0.75 13.47
C ARG A 113 19.07 -0.43 13.72
N LEU A 114 18.60 -1.66 13.50
CA LEU A 114 19.42 -2.86 13.71
C LEU A 114 20.60 -2.91 12.73
N LEU A 115 20.35 -2.65 11.44
CA LEU A 115 21.41 -2.67 10.44
C LEU A 115 22.40 -1.53 10.64
N PHE A 116 21.93 -0.34 11.04
CA PHE A 116 22.81 0.80 11.31
C PHE A 116 23.79 0.56 12.47
N GLN A 117 23.46 -0.34 13.41
CA GLN A 117 24.33 -0.72 14.53
C GLN A 117 25.45 -1.70 14.13
N LEU A 118 25.42 -2.26 12.92
CA LEU A 118 26.47 -3.17 12.46
C LEU A 118 27.80 -2.43 12.27
N PRO A 119 28.96 -3.02 12.67
CA PRO A 119 30.27 -2.37 12.51
C PRO A 119 30.57 -1.92 11.08
N VAL A 120 30.16 -2.68 10.08
CA VAL A 120 30.31 -2.33 8.66
C VAL A 120 29.54 -1.06 8.31
N MET A 121 28.33 -0.89 8.85
CA MET A 121 27.52 0.31 8.62
C MET A 121 28.10 1.53 9.35
N ALA A 122 28.65 1.36 10.55
CA ALA A 122 29.37 2.41 11.25
C ALA A 122 30.61 2.87 10.48
N SER A 123 31.33 1.94 9.84
CA SER A 123 32.43 2.26 8.90
C SER A 123 31.95 3.00 7.67
N PHE A 124 30.85 2.54 7.06
CA PHE A 124 30.26 3.16 5.89
C PHE A 124 29.77 4.59 6.18
N ALA A 125 29.11 4.79 7.32
CA ALA A 125 28.58 6.09 7.76
C ALA A 125 29.68 7.14 8.09
N ARG A 126 30.96 6.71 8.32
CA ARG A 126 32.10 7.64 8.44
C ARG A 126 32.51 8.21 7.09
N ARG A 127 32.21 7.49 6.00
CA ARG A 127 32.60 7.89 4.64
C ARG A 127 31.46 8.56 3.87
N TYR A 128 30.24 8.15 4.13
CA TYR A 128 29.05 8.63 3.42
C TYR A 128 28.00 9.11 4.40
N ARG A 129 27.39 10.25 4.13
CA ARG A 129 26.25 10.75 4.92
C ARG A 129 25.00 9.94 4.58
N LEU A 130 24.44 9.28 5.58
CA LEU A 130 23.22 8.47 5.44
C LEU A 130 22.01 9.20 6.03
N ARG A 131 20.99 9.35 5.20
CA ARG A 131 19.66 9.80 5.66
C ARG A 131 18.85 8.61 6.14
N GLN A 132 18.30 8.74 7.33
CA GLN A 132 17.32 7.83 7.92
C GLN A 132 15.95 8.48 7.93
N PHE A 133 14.90 7.66 8.01
CA PHE A 133 13.52 8.09 8.04
C PHE A 133 12.86 7.61 9.32
N SER A 134 11.86 8.36 9.79
CA SER A 134 11.03 8.01 10.95
C SER A 134 9.55 7.93 10.53
N PRO A 135 9.16 6.91 9.77
CA PRO A 135 7.80 6.79 9.25
C PRO A 135 6.76 6.68 10.37
N VAL A 136 7.10 6.12 11.54
CA VAL A 136 6.18 6.03 12.69
C VAL A 136 5.88 7.42 13.27
N ASN A 137 6.88 8.30 13.38
CA ASN A 137 6.64 9.67 13.83
C ASN A 137 5.80 10.44 12.78
N ALA A 138 6.12 10.29 11.50
CA ALA A 138 5.35 10.89 10.42
C ALA A 138 3.90 10.40 10.40
N LEU A 139 3.65 9.12 10.69
CA LEU A 139 2.31 8.57 10.85
C LEU A 139 1.56 9.26 11.98
N LEU A 140 2.15 9.32 13.17
CA LEU A 140 1.50 9.96 14.33
C LEU A 140 1.14 11.42 14.04
N GLU A 141 2.08 12.21 13.51
CA GLU A 141 1.82 13.62 13.15
C GLU A 141 0.71 13.74 12.08
N THR A 142 0.65 12.77 11.16
CA THR A 142 -0.40 12.70 10.13
C THR A 142 -1.77 12.39 10.76
N LEU A 143 -1.85 11.43 11.67
CA LEU A 143 -3.08 11.12 12.40
C LEU A 143 -3.57 12.34 13.19
N LEU A 144 -2.69 12.99 13.93
CA LEU A 144 -3.02 14.18 14.72
C LEU A 144 -3.44 15.38 13.85
N SER A 145 -2.78 15.57 12.70
CA SER A 145 -3.17 16.66 11.77
C SER A 145 -4.52 16.39 11.10
N THR A 146 -4.80 15.12 10.76
CA THR A 146 -6.08 14.70 10.19
C THR A 146 -7.20 14.83 11.21
N TYR A 147 -6.96 14.46 12.48
CA TYR A 147 -7.92 14.65 13.56
C TYR A 147 -8.30 16.12 13.76
N ARG A 148 -7.32 17.04 13.70
CA ARG A 148 -7.58 18.49 13.78
C ARG A 148 -8.38 19.01 12.58
N GLU A 149 -8.07 18.54 11.36
CA GLU A 149 -8.85 18.91 10.14
C GLU A 149 -10.29 18.37 10.23
N TRP A 150 -10.48 17.19 10.81
CA TRP A 150 -11.79 16.60 11.06
C TRP A 150 -12.64 17.42 12.07
N GLY A 151 -12.01 18.30 12.85
CA GLY A 151 -12.67 19.15 13.86
C GLY A 151 -12.36 18.73 15.30
N GLY A 152 -11.47 17.75 15.49
CA GLY A 152 -11.08 17.31 16.82
C GLY A 152 -10.21 18.30 17.58
N ILE A 153 -10.40 18.38 18.89
CA ILE A 153 -9.72 19.31 19.80
C ILE A 153 -8.80 18.51 20.75
N GLY A 154 -7.60 19.00 20.95
CA GLY A 154 -6.61 18.39 21.85
C GLY A 154 -5.96 17.12 21.26
N LEU A 155 -5.57 16.21 22.14
CA LEU A 155 -5.01 14.91 21.77
C LEU A 155 -6.14 13.87 21.73
N PRO A 156 -6.28 13.11 20.62
CA PRO A 156 -7.28 12.05 20.54
C PRO A 156 -6.90 10.82 21.35
N ASN A 157 -7.88 10.11 21.82
CA ASN A 157 -7.76 8.71 22.20
C ASN A 157 -7.77 7.84 20.93
N ILE A 158 -6.66 7.20 20.59
CA ILE A 158 -6.49 6.44 19.35
C ILE A 158 -6.80 4.95 19.58
N ALA A 159 -7.61 4.37 18.71
CA ALA A 159 -7.74 2.92 18.59
C ALA A 159 -7.02 2.44 17.30
N ILE A 160 -6.07 1.52 17.43
CA ILE A 160 -5.55 0.72 16.33
C ILE A 160 -6.49 -0.46 16.18
N LEU A 161 -7.25 -0.48 15.07
CA LEU A 161 -8.37 -1.40 14.89
C LEU A 161 -8.06 -2.47 13.85
N ASP A 162 -7.99 -3.73 14.28
CA ASP A 162 -7.90 -4.88 13.38
C ASP A 162 -8.49 -6.13 14.03
N TRP A 163 -8.67 -7.20 13.26
CA TRP A 163 -9.09 -8.48 13.78
C TRP A 163 -8.07 -9.07 14.77
N LYS A 164 -8.51 -9.95 15.66
CA LYS A 164 -7.63 -10.65 16.61
C LYS A 164 -6.77 -11.70 15.89
N ASP A 165 -5.63 -12.04 16.48
CA ASP A 165 -4.74 -13.15 16.08
C ASP A 165 -4.17 -13.07 14.65
N LEU A 166 -3.92 -11.85 14.16
CA LEU A 166 -3.30 -11.64 12.86
C LEU A 166 -1.77 -11.78 12.91
N PRO A 167 -1.13 -12.25 11.82
CA PRO A 167 0.33 -12.31 11.70
C PRO A 167 1.03 -10.95 11.87
N THR A 168 0.32 -9.85 11.64
CA THR A 168 0.79 -8.46 11.74
C THR A 168 0.61 -7.84 13.13
N SER A 169 0.09 -8.55 14.10
CA SER A 169 -0.20 -8.01 15.45
C SER A 169 1.01 -7.39 16.16
N SER A 170 2.23 -7.89 15.88
CA SER A 170 3.48 -7.33 16.41
C SER A 170 3.67 -5.86 16.01
N GLU A 171 3.30 -5.48 14.79
CA GLU A 171 3.35 -4.09 14.28
C GLU A 171 2.49 -3.17 15.15
N PHE A 172 1.29 -3.62 15.54
CA PHE A 172 0.36 -2.80 16.32
C PHE A 172 0.89 -2.51 17.73
N VAL A 173 1.54 -3.49 18.34
CA VAL A 173 2.18 -3.30 19.65
C VAL A 173 3.31 -2.26 19.58
N LEU A 174 4.15 -2.32 18.55
CA LEU A 174 5.21 -1.34 18.33
C LEU A 174 4.65 0.08 18.10
N LEU A 175 3.58 0.22 17.32
CA LEU A 175 2.89 1.50 17.11
C LEU A 175 2.29 2.04 18.41
N GLN A 176 1.58 1.19 19.17
CA GLN A 176 0.98 1.57 20.45
C GLN A 176 2.05 2.06 21.44
N GLU A 177 3.17 1.33 21.57
CA GLU A 177 4.30 1.71 22.43
C GLU A 177 4.86 3.09 22.03
N ARG A 178 5.04 3.34 20.73
CA ARG A 178 5.56 4.61 20.21
C ARG A 178 4.58 5.77 20.42
N PHE A 179 3.28 5.56 20.21
CA PHE A 179 2.27 6.60 20.39
C PHE A 179 2.11 6.97 21.86
N ARG A 180 2.10 5.97 22.74
CA ARG A 180 2.07 6.19 24.21
C ARG A 180 3.33 6.90 24.72
N ALA A 181 4.50 6.60 24.17
CA ALA A 181 5.74 7.30 24.51
C ALA A 181 5.70 8.80 24.12
N ARG A 182 4.78 9.19 23.22
CA ARG A 182 4.49 10.59 22.85
C ARG A 182 3.26 11.14 23.57
N SER A 183 2.86 10.50 24.68
CA SER A 183 1.72 10.88 25.53
C SER A 183 0.36 10.84 24.79
N VAL A 184 0.23 10.06 23.71
CA VAL A 184 -1.03 9.88 23.00
C VAL A 184 -1.69 8.58 23.49
N PRO A 185 -2.85 8.66 24.18
CA PRO A 185 -3.56 7.48 24.64
C PRO A 185 -3.93 6.57 23.48
N THR A 186 -3.51 5.31 23.53
CA THR A 186 -3.68 4.39 22.41
C THR A 186 -4.04 2.99 22.89
N ILE A 187 -5.02 2.37 22.27
CA ILE A 187 -5.36 0.95 22.46
C ILE A 187 -5.29 0.18 21.15
N ILE A 188 -5.19 -1.14 21.26
CA ILE A 188 -5.40 -2.09 20.16
C ILE A 188 -6.74 -2.78 20.47
N CYS A 189 -7.64 -2.84 19.51
CA CYS A 189 -8.94 -3.50 19.69
C CYS A 189 -9.43 -4.13 18.38
N SER A 190 -10.36 -5.08 18.52
CA SER A 190 -11.07 -5.70 17.38
C SER A 190 -12.38 -4.96 17.10
N PRO A 191 -12.87 -4.99 15.85
CA PRO A 191 -14.23 -4.54 15.53
C PRO A 191 -15.29 -5.13 16.46
N ASP A 192 -15.16 -6.40 16.85
CA ASP A 192 -16.11 -7.11 17.74
C ASP A 192 -16.13 -6.55 19.16
N ASP A 193 -15.10 -5.81 19.59
CA ASP A 193 -15.00 -5.25 20.94
C ASP A 193 -15.62 -3.83 21.03
N LEU A 194 -16.09 -3.28 19.90
CA LEU A 194 -16.59 -1.92 19.82
C LEU A 194 -18.04 -1.78 20.31
N GLN A 195 -18.33 -0.66 20.94
CA GLN A 195 -19.64 -0.24 21.38
C GLN A 195 -19.90 1.20 20.94
N TYR A 196 -21.13 1.53 20.54
CA TYR A 196 -21.47 2.90 20.14
C TYR A 196 -22.78 3.31 20.80
N GLU A 197 -22.67 4.21 21.77
CA GLU A 197 -23.77 4.70 22.58
C GLU A 197 -23.65 6.20 22.81
N GLN A 198 -24.75 6.91 22.78
CA GLN A 198 -24.84 8.35 23.06
C GLN A 198 -23.83 9.20 22.26
N GLY A 199 -23.59 8.87 20.97
CA GLY A 199 -22.64 9.58 20.12
C GLY A 199 -21.17 9.31 20.44
N GLN A 200 -20.85 8.23 21.19
CA GLN A 200 -19.48 7.89 21.55
C GLN A 200 -19.14 6.46 21.14
N LEU A 201 -18.05 6.32 20.39
CA LEU A 201 -17.43 5.02 20.10
C LEU A 201 -16.51 4.64 21.28
N ARG A 202 -16.60 3.38 21.72
CA ARG A 202 -15.85 2.86 22.87
C ARG A 202 -15.34 1.44 22.63
N CYS A 203 -14.30 1.09 23.37
CA CYS A 203 -13.87 -0.29 23.60
C CYS A 203 -13.74 -0.47 25.13
N GLY A 204 -14.70 -1.14 25.75
CA GLY A 204 -14.85 -1.15 27.22
C GLY A 204 -14.96 0.28 27.79
N ALA A 205 -14.13 0.61 28.77
CA ALA A 205 -14.09 1.94 29.38
C ALA A 205 -13.37 3.01 28.53
N PHE A 206 -12.65 2.61 27.46
CA PHE A 206 -11.85 3.52 26.67
C PHE A 206 -12.71 4.19 25.58
N ARG A 207 -12.90 5.52 25.67
CA ARG A 207 -13.52 6.33 24.62
C ARG A 207 -12.56 6.45 23.45
N ILE A 208 -13.05 6.33 22.23
CA ILE A 208 -12.27 6.41 20.99
C ILE A 208 -12.64 7.69 20.25
N ASP A 209 -11.67 8.55 20.00
CA ASP A 209 -11.85 9.81 19.25
C ASP A 209 -11.31 9.65 17.81
N LEU A 210 -10.28 8.81 17.62
CA LEU A 210 -9.70 8.49 16.33
C LEU A 210 -9.49 6.98 16.19
N VAL A 211 -9.94 6.41 15.09
CA VAL A 211 -9.64 5.04 14.70
C VAL A 211 -8.57 5.04 13.62
N TYR A 212 -7.40 4.47 13.92
CA TYR A 212 -6.43 4.06 12.91
C TYR A 212 -6.82 2.67 12.41
N LYS A 213 -7.57 2.66 11.30
CA LYS A 213 -8.15 1.47 10.72
C LYS A 213 -7.09 0.61 10.04
N ARG A 214 -6.96 -0.62 10.51
CA ARG A 214 -6.08 -1.64 9.92
C ARG A 214 -6.88 -2.75 9.24
N VAL A 215 -8.13 -2.98 9.64
CA VAL A 215 -9.03 -3.93 8.97
C VAL A 215 -9.17 -3.62 7.49
N ILE A 216 -9.14 -4.66 6.69
CA ILE A 216 -9.36 -4.59 5.24
C ILE A 216 -10.84 -4.33 4.99
N ILE A 217 -11.15 -3.34 4.15
CA ILE A 217 -12.52 -2.81 4.00
C ILE A 217 -13.50 -3.88 3.52
N HIS A 218 -13.14 -4.67 2.50
CA HIS A 218 -14.06 -5.69 1.99
C HIS A 218 -14.33 -6.78 3.04
N GLU A 219 -13.32 -7.21 3.80
CA GLU A 219 -13.50 -8.18 4.89
C GLU A 219 -14.39 -7.63 6.00
N PHE A 220 -14.15 -6.36 6.37
CA PHE A 220 -14.97 -5.68 7.37
C PHE A 220 -16.43 -5.56 6.93
N LEU A 221 -16.69 -5.09 5.71
CA LEU A 221 -18.04 -4.89 5.19
C LEU A 221 -18.79 -6.22 4.91
N THR A 222 -18.05 -7.32 4.72
CA THR A 222 -18.67 -8.66 4.62
C THR A 222 -19.17 -9.17 5.97
N ARG A 223 -18.53 -8.74 7.08
CA ARG A 223 -18.83 -9.16 8.45
C ARG A 223 -19.67 -8.14 9.23
N SER A 224 -19.95 -6.98 8.64
CA SER A 224 -20.58 -5.85 9.31
C SER A 224 -21.70 -5.28 8.45
N ASP A 225 -22.74 -4.80 9.13
CA ASP A 225 -23.86 -4.09 8.52
C ASP A 225 -23.96 -2.65 9.06
N ASP A 226 -25.06 -1.97 8.72
CA ASP A 226 -25.33 -0.59 9.13
C ASP A 226 -25.49 -0.42 10.64
N THR A 227 -25.71 -1.50 11.39
CA THR A 227 -25.87 -1.46 12.86
C THR A 227 -24.54 -1.56 13.59
N HIS A 228 -23.47 -1.93 12.89
CA HIS A 228 -22.14 -2.08 13.49
C HIS A 228 -21.66 -0.75 14.12
N PRO A 229 -21.11 -0.77 15.37
CA PRO A 229 -20.71 0.41 16.11
C PRO A 229 -19.81 1.38 15.33
N LEU A 230 -18.80 0.86 14.61
CA LEU A 230 -17.90 1.69 13.79
C LEU A 230 -18.64 2.34 12.62
N VAL A 231 -19.51 1.59 11.92
CA VAL A 231 -20.27 2.14 10.77
C VAL A 231 -21.17 3.28 11.24
N ARG A 232 -21.91 3.08 12.33
CA ARG A 232 -22.77 4.11 12.92
C ARG A 232 -22.00 5.34 13.35
N ALA A 233 -20.90 5.17 14.08
CA ALA A 233 -20.06 6.28 14.54
C ALA A 233 -19.46 7.07 13.36
N TYR A 234 -19.02 6.37 12.30
CA TYR A 234 -18.47 7.00 11.11
C TYR A 234 -19.54 7.79 10.31
N VAL A 235 -20.70 7.19 10.08
CA VAL A 235 -21.80 7.83 9.33
C VAL A 235 -22.34 9.06 10.09
N ASN A 236 -22.35 9.02 11.42
CA ASN A 236 -22.79 10.13 12.26
C ASN A 236 -21.71 11.20 12.51
N HIS A 237 -20.49 11.02 11.96
CA HIS A 237 -19.33 11.90 12.23
C HIS A 237 -18.92 12.01 13.69
N ASP A 238 -19.10 10.95 14.48
CA ASP A 238 -18.74 10.89 15.90
C ASP A 238 -17.34 10.30 16.15
N VAL A 239 -16.64 9.88 15.09
CA VAL A 239 -15.28 9.37 15.15
C VAL A 239 -14.47 9.76 13.90
N CYS A 240 -13.22 10.16 14.10
CA CYS A 240 -12.27 10.36 13.00
C CYS A 240 -11.73 8.99 12.55
N LEU A 241 -11.95 8.60 11.30
CA LEU A 241 -11.52 7.32 10.74
C LEU A 241 -10.38 7.50 9.73
N VAL A 242 -9.20 6.95 10.01
CA VAL A 242 -8.02 6.97 9.12
C VAL A 242 -7.57 5.53 8.83
N ASN A 243 -7.49 5.08 7.57
CA ASN A 243 -8.00 5.73 6.37
C ASN A 243 -9.53 5.61 6.31
N PRO A 244 -10.22 6.59 5.73
CA PRO A 244 -11.67 6.53 5.56
C PRO A 244 -12.05 5.44 4.55
N PHE A 245 -13.29 4.97 4.56
CA PHE A 245 -13.74 3.95 3.59
C PHE A 245 -13.55 4.38 2.12
N ARG A 246 -13.57 5.68 1.85
CA ARG A 246 -13.32 6.26 0.52
C ARG A 246 -11.95 5.88 -0.07
N CYS A 247 -10.97 5.54 0.75
CA CYS A 247 -9.64 5.10 0.28
C CYS A 247 -9.70 3.83 -0.58
N LYS A 248 -10.79 3.05 -0.48
CA LYS A 248 -11.02 1.86 -1.31
C LYS A 248 -10.95 2.17 -2.81
N ILE A 249 -11.38 3.36 -3.23
CA ILE A 249 -11.28 3.83 -4.61
C ILE A 249 -9.83 3.80 -5.11
N MET A 250 -8.89 4.22 -4.26
CA MET A 250 -7.47 4.26 -4.59
C MET A 250 -6.79 2.90 -4.44
N HIS A 251 -7.38 1.98 -3.68
CA HIS A 251 -6.83 0.66 -3.40
C HIS A 251 -7.12 -0.37 -4.49
N LYS A 252 -8.31 -0.31 -5.14
CA LYS A 252 -8.63 -1.18 -6.27
C LYS A 252 -7.59 -1.04 -7.37
N LYS A 253 -6.99 -2.14 -7.83
CA LYS A 253 -5.94 -2.12 -8.88
C LYS A 253 -6.45 -1.54 -10.20
N ALA A 254 -7.76 -1.62 -10.46
CA ALA A 254 -8.41 -0.97 -11.59
C ALA A 254 -8.25 0.57 -11.61
N VAL A 255 -7.85 1.20 -10.50
CA VAL A 255 -7.51 2.64 -10.48
C VAL A 255 -6.37 2.97 -11.45
N PHE A 256 -5.46 2.01 -11.70
CA PHE A 256 -4.38 2.16 -12.67
C PHE A 256 -4.90 2.18 -14.14
N GLU A 257 -6.05 1.58 -14.41
CA GLU A 257 -6.76 1.82 -15.69
C GLU A 257 -7.20 3.28 -15.78
N MET A 258 -7.77 3.83 -14.69
CA MET A 258 -8.19 5.23 -14.67
C MET A 258 -7.02 6.19 -14.95
N LEU A 259 -5.83 5.90 -14.45
CA LEU A 259 -4.63 6.68 -14.70
C LEU A 259 -4.13 6.55 -16.15
N THR A 260 -4.19 5.35 -16.73
CA THR A 260 -3.62 5.05 -18.07
C THR A 260 -4.62 5.15 -19.21
N ASP A 261 -5.86 5.54 -18.93
CA ASP A 261 -6.89 5.74 -19.96
C ASP A 261 -6.84 7.17 -20.51
N GLN A 262 -6.51 7.30 -21.78
CA GLN A 262 -6.41 8.60 -22.45
C GLN A 262 -7.71 9.43 -22.38
N ARG A 263 -8.88 8.79 -22.26
CA ARG A 263 -10.17 9.48 -22.12
C ARG A 263 -10.25 10.33 -20.83
N ARG A 264 -9.39 10.09 -19.86
CA ARG A 264 -9.36 10.74 -18.55
C ARG A 264 -8.19 11.71 -18.38
N HIS A 265 -7.40 11.91 -19.42
CA HIS A 265 -6.21 12.75 -19.35
C HIS A 265 -6.50 14.19 -18.90
N ASP A 266 -7.70 14.70 -19.15
CA ASP A 266 -8.08 16.06 -18.73
C ASP A 266 -8.23 16.23 -17.21
N TRP A 267 -8.25 15.11 -16.46
CA TRP A 267 -8.24 15.17 -15.00
C TRP A 267 -6.87 15.55 -14.43
N PHE A 268 -5.80 15.38 -15.20
CA PHE A 268 -4.43 15.45 -14.74
C PHE A 268 -3.69 16.66 -15.31
N THR A 269 -2.81 17.23 -14.48
CA THR A 269 -1.85 18.24 -14.94
C THR A 269 -0.82 17.63 -15.90
N SER A 270 -0.10 18.47 -16.65
CA SER A 270 0.97 18.00 -17.55
C SER A 270 2.04 17.21 -16.81
N ALA A 271 2.41 17.63 -15.58
CA ALA A 271 3.39 16.94 -14.75
C ALA A 271 2.92 15.56 -14.27
N GLU A 272 1.63 15.42 -13.92
CA GLU A 272 1.04 14.14 -13.54
C GLU A 272 0.92 13.20 -14.74
N LYS A 273 0.49 13.69 -15.90
CA LYS A 273 0.45 12.92 -17.16
C LYS A 273 1.82 12.34 -17.50
N GLU A 274 2.87 13.15 -17.38
CA GLU A 274 4.23 12.69 -17.65
C GLU A 274 4.69 11.66 -16.62
N ALA A 275 4.40 11.86 -15.33
CA ALA A 275 4.70 10.87 -14.29
C ALA A 275 3.98 9.54 -14.56
N ILE A 276 2.66 9.59 -14.84
CA ILE A 276 1.85 8.40 -15.17
C ILE A 276 2.44 7.67 -16.38
N ARG A 277 2.71 8.39 -17.46
CA ARG A 277 3.25 7.81 -18.70
C ARG A 277 4.57 7.08 -18.47
N ARG A 278 5.45 7.61 -17.62
CA ARG A 278 6.79 7.03 -17.35
C ARG A 278 6.74 5.90 -16.35
N THR A 279 5.87 6.00 -15.34
CA THR A 279 5.99 5.17 -14.13
C THR A 279 4.81 4.22 -13.88
N VAL A 280 3.69 4.37 -14.61
CA VAL A 280 2.52 3.51 -14.42
C VAL A 280 2.39 2.57 -15.62
N PRO A 281 2.51 1.24 -15.43
CA PRO A 281 2.31 0.27 -16.49
C PRO A 281 0.88 0.33 -17.04
N TRP A 282 0.74 0.13 -18.36
CA TRP A 282 -0.58 0.05 -18.96
C TRP A 282 -1.42 -1.01 -18.25
N THR A 283 -2.63 -0.63 -17.85
CA THR A 283 -3.51 -1.48 -17.03
C THR A 283 -4.93 -1.38 -17.56
N ARG A 284 -5.63 -2.51 -17.61
CA ARG A 284 -7.06 -2.58 -17.93
C ARG A 284 -7.78 -3.61 -17.06
N ARG A 285 -8.99 -3.32 -16.66
CA ARG A 285 -9.88 -4.33 -16.06
C ARG A 285 -10.30 -5.33 -17.15
N VAL A 286 -10.19 -6.62 -16.85
CA VAL A 286 -10.46 -7.69 -17.82
C VAL A 286 -11.96 -7.79 -18.09
N SER A 287 -12.34 -7.65 -19.34
CA SER A 287 -13.72 -7.82 -19.81
C SER A 287 -13.74 -7.90 -21.33
N ASP A 288 -14.82 -8.46 -21.90
CA ASP A 288 -15.02 -8.49 -23.34
C ASP A 288 -15.40 -7.10 -23.85
N ARG A 289 -14.39 -6.36 -24.31
CA ARG A 289 -14.55 -4.98 -24.82
C ARG A 289 -13.39 -4.52 -25.68
N LYS A 290 -13.62 -3.47 -26.44
CA LYS A 290 -12.56 -2.71 -27.09
C LYS A 290 -11.98 -1.66 -26.12
N THR A 291 -10.67 -1.46 -26.20
CA THR A 291 -9.94 -0.45 -25.45
C THR A 291 -8.88 0.23 -26.33
N THR A 292 -8.10 1.14 -25.73
CA THR A 292 -7.00 1.82 -26.43
C THR A 292 -5.66 1.43 -25.84
N ARG A 293 -4.67 1.22 -26.72
CA ARG A 293 -3.26 1.06 -26.36
C ARG A 293 -2.41 1.84 -27.36
N ASN A 294 -1.54 2.70 -26.87
CA ASN A 294 -0.69 3.56 -27.72
C ASN A 294 -1.47 4.31 -28.81
N GLY A 295 -2.65 4.85 -28.47
CA GLY A 295 -3.52 5.57 -29.40
C GLY A 295 -4.31 4.69 -30.37
N ARG A 296 -4.13 3.36 -30.39
CA ARG A 296 -4.83 2.43 -31.29
C ARG A 296 -5.95 1.71 -30.56
N LYS A 297 -7.12 1.56 -31.21
CA LYS A 297 -8.19 0.70 -30.73
C LYS A 297 -7.77 -0.77 -30.87
N ILE A 298 -7.94 -1.55 -29.82
CA ILE A 298 -7.67 -2.98 -29.78
C ILE A 298 -8.88 -3.71 -29.18
N ASP A 299 -9.08 -4.95 -29.55
CA ASP A 299 -9.89 -5.90 -28.80
C ASP A 299 -9.08 -6.37 -27.60
N LEU A 300 -9.63 -6.22 -26.39
CA LEU A 300 -8.88 -6.47 -25.17
C LEU A 300 -8.56 -7.95 -24.99
N LEU A 301 -9.53 -8.84 -25.21
CA LEU A 301 -9.33 -10.27 -25.00
C LEU A 301 -8.38 -10.88 -26.02
N ASP A 302 -8.54 -10.50 -27.29
CA ASP A 302 -7.60 -10.89 -28.34
C ASP A 302 -6.19 -10.41 -28.08
N PHE A 303 -6.06 -9.18 -27.57
CA PHE A 303 -4.77 -8.63 -27.19
C PHE A 303 -4.14 -9.41 -26.04
N ILE A 304 -4.90 -9.70 -24.97
CA ILE A 304 -4.40 -10.47 -23.81
C ILE A 304 -3.93 -11.85 -24.26
N ARG A 305 -4.74 -12.55 -25.07
CA ARG A 305 -4.41 -13.89 -25.56
C ARG A 305 -3.11 -13.93 -26.35
N ARG A 306 -2.93 -12.98 -27.28
CA ARG A 306 -1.74 -12.94 -28.18
C ARG A 306 -0.46 -12.43 -27.52
N ASN A 307 -0.54 -11.75 -26.37
CA ASN A 307 0.59 -11.10 -25.75
C ASN A 307 0.88 -11.60 -24.32
N GLY A 308 0.42 -12.81 -23.98
CA GLY A 308 0.53 -13.37 -22.63
C GLY A 308 1.91 -13.19 -21.99
N SER A 309 2.99 -13.51 -22.71
CA SER A 309 4.37 -13.42 -22.19
C SER A 309 4.81 -12.02 -21.72
N ARG A 310 4.07 -10.97 -22.07
CA ARG A 310 4.33 -9.58 -21.68
C ARG A 310 3.31 -9.01 -20.69
N LEU A 311 2.44 -9.85 -20.16
CA LEU A 311 1.29 -9.44 -19.36
C LEU A 311 1.25 -10.21 -18.04
N VAL A 312 0.65 -9.56 -17.04
CA VAL A 312 0.31 -10.17 -15.76
C VAL A 312 -1.17 -9.94 -15.48
N LEU A 313 -1.87 -10.99 -15.02
CA LEU A 313 -3.23 -10.91 -14.51
C LEU A 313 -3.18 -10.81 -12.98
N LYS A 314 -3.95 -9.90 -12.42
CA LYS A 314 -4.02 -9.68 -10.96
C LYS A 314 -5.47 -9.54 -10.51
N PRO A 315 -5.90 -10.14 -9.40
CA PRO A 315 -7.18 -9.80 -8.79
C PRO A 315 -7.25 -8.30 -8.52
N ASN A 316 -8.40 -7.68 -8.81
CA ASN A 316 -8.59 -6.25 -8.64
C ASN A 316 -8.49 -5.82 -7.17
N ASP A 317 -8.93 -6.70 -6.26
CA ASP A 317 -9.04 -6.41 -4.83
C ASP A 317 -8.52 -7.60 -3.99
N ASP A 318 -7.22 -7.78 -3.99
CA ASP A 318 -6.54 -8.81 -3.19
C ASP A 318 -5.14 -8.31 -2.82
N TYR A 319 -4.53 -8.95 -1.83
CA TYR A 319 -3.23 -8.61 -1.27
C TYR A 319 -2.29 -9.82 -1.23
N GLY A 320 -1.02 -9.61 -0.86
CA GLY A 320 -0.09 -10.70 -0.64
C GLY A 320 0.42 -11.42 -1.89
N GLY A 321 0.06 -10.95 -3.10
CA GLY A 321 0.41 -11.61 -4.36
C GLY A 321 -0.48 -12.82 -4.69
N HIS A 322 -1.57 -13.04 -3.95
CA HIS A 322 -2.52 -14.11 -4.24
C HIS A 322 -3.16 -13.90 -5.61
N GLY A 323 -3.33 -14.98 -6.37
CA GLY A 323 -4.00 -14.95 -7.66
C GLY A 323 -3.26 -14.18 -8.76
N VAL A 324 -2.03 -13.73 -8.54
CA VAL A 324 -1.20 -13.07 -9.55
C VAL A 324 -0.63 -14.11 -10.51
N LEU A 325 -0.90 -13.94 -11.81
CA LEU A 325 -0.54 -14.89 -12.87
C LEU A 325 0.33 -14.18 -13.90
N PHE A 326 1.58 -14.60 -14.02
CA PHE A 326 2.51 -14.11 -15.04
C PHE A 326 2.36 -14.95 -16.31
N GLY A 327 1.96 -14.34 -17.42
CA GLY A 327 1.75 -15.06 -18.66
C GLY A 327 3.05 -15.65 -19.24
N ALA A 328 4.20 -15.06 -18.93
CA ALA A 328 5.51 -15.63 -19.31
C ALA A 328 5.83 -16.99 -18.62
N GLN A 329 5.11 -17.34 -17.55
CA GLN A 329 5.34 -18.57 -16.77
C GLN A 329 4.31 -19.68 -17.11
N LEU A 330 3.36 -19.39 -17.99
CA LEU A 330 2.27 -20.29 -18.35
C LEU A 330 2.37 -20.69 -19.83
N ASP A 331 1.98 -21.92 -20.13
CA ASP A 331 1.76 -22.34 -21.50
C ASP A 331 0.43 -21.75 -22.04
N ASP A 332 0.20 -21.89 -23.34
CA ASP A 332 -0.97 -21.30 -24.01
C ASP A 332 -2.30 -21.76 -23.40
N ARG A 333 -2.40 -23.05 -23.03
CA ARG A 333 -3.61 -23.63 -22.42
C ARG A 333 -3.86 -23.08 -21.01
N ALA A 334 -2.81 -23.01 -20.22
CA ALA A 334 -2.87 -22.47 -18.86
C ALA A 334 -3.19 -20.97 -18.90
N TRP A 335 -2.65 -20.24 -19.89
CA TRP A 335 -2.96 -18.82 -20.09
C TRP A 335 -4.42 -18.59 -20.52
N ASP A 336 -4.96 -19.39 -21.43
CA ASP A 336 -6.37 -19.32 -21.79
C ASP A 336 -7.29 -19.60 -20.59
N ASN A 337 -6.97 -20.58 -19.76
CA ASN A 337 -7.68 -20.83 -18.50
C ASN A 337 -7.60 -19.65 -17.52
N ALA A 338 -6.43 -19.01 -17.43
CA ALA A 338 -6.23 -17.80 -16.60
C ALA A 338 -7.10 -16.65 -17.10
N ILE A 339 -7.24 -16.46 -18.42
CA ILE A 339 -8.14 -15.46 -19.02
C ILE A 339 -9.61 -15.76 -18.67
N GLN A 340 -10.05 -17.02 -18.73
CA GLN A 340 -11.41 -17.40 -18.35
C GLN A 340 -11.67 -17.13 -16.86
N THR A 341 -10.71 -17.44 -16.00
CA THR A 341 -10.78 -17.09 -14.56
C THR A 341 -10.89 -15.58 -14.37
N ALA A 342 -10.07 -14.81 -15.08
CA ALA A 342 -10.08 -13.36 -15.01
C ALA A 342 -11.37 -12.70 -15.52
N LEU A 343 -12.07 -13.34 -16.46
CA LEU A 343 -13.39 -12.92 -16.96
C LEU A 343 -14.52 -13.20 -15.97
N SER A 344 -14.44 -14.30 -15.23
CA SER A 344 -15.45 -14.71 -14.25
C SER A 344 -15.28 -14.07 -12.88
N ALA A 345 -14.07 -13.62 -12.56
CA ALA A 345 -13.71 -12.90 -11.35
C ALA A 345 -13.28 -11.46 -11.68
N ASP A 346 -13.13 -10.63 -10.67
CA ASP A 346 -12.73 -9.21 -10.87
C ASP A 346 -11.21 -9.10 -10.97
N TYR A 347 -10.68 -9.15 -12.19
CA TYR A 347 -9.24 -9.05 -12.47
C TYR A 347 -8.88 -7.85 -13.32
N ILE A 348 -7.63 -7.41 -13.16
CA ILE A 348 -6.97 -6.51 -14.13
C ILE A 348 -5.91 -7.28 -14.93
N VAL A 349 -5.63 -6.79 -16.13
CA VAL A 349 -4.41 -7.09 -16.89
C VAL A 349 -3.50 -5.88 -16.85
N GLN A 350 -2.22 -6.12 -16.63
CA GLN A 350 -1.19 -5.08 -16.56
C GLN A 350 0.05 -5.51 -17.35
N ASP A 351 0.78 -4.55 -17.94
CA ASP A 351 2.09 -4.84 -18.53
C ASP A 351 3.02 -5.45 -17.50
N ALA A 352 3.62 -6.59 -17.82
CA ALA A 352 4.66 -7.19 -17.03
C ALA A 352 5.94 -6.33 -17.10
N LEU A 353 6.65 -6.28 -15.99
CA LEU A 353 7.93 -5.58 -15.89
C LEU A 353 9.09 -6.52 -16.19
N ASP A 354 10.13 -6.00 -16.81
CA ASP A 354 11.42 -6.67 -16.91
C ASP A 354 12.21 -6.40 -15.62
N LEU A 355 12.21 -7.38 -14.72
CA LEU A 355 12.78 -7.24 -13.38
C LEU A 355 14.19 -7.82 -13.34
N HIS A 356 15.13 -7.07 -12.78
CA HIS A 356 16.52 -7.48 -12.62
C HIS A 356 16.83 -7.71 -11.14
N PRO A 357 17.32 -8.93 -10.75
CA PRO A 357 17.70 -9.19 -9.38
C PRO A 357 19.03 -8.51 -9.03
N GLU A 358 19.17 -8.11 -7.78
CA GLU A 358 20.41 -7.63 -7.17
C GLU A 358 21.01 -8.70 -6.25
N MET A 359 22.34 -8.68 -6.09
CA MET A 359 23.03 -9.62 -5.18
C MET A 359 22.96 -9.14 -3.73
N PHE A 360 22.34 -9.94 -2.86
CA PHE A 360 22.27 -9.68 -1.42
C PHE A 360 22.96 -10.76 -0.61
N PRO A 361 23.68 -10.40 0.47
CA PRO A 361 24.14 -11.34 1.48
C PRO A 361 22.94 -11.78 2.32
N VAL A 362 22.53 -13.03 2.13
CA VAL A 362 21.41 -13.65 2.84
C VAL A 362 21.97 -14.70 3.80
N PHE A 363 21.47 -14.70 5.04
CA PHE A 363 21.87 -15.69 6.05
C PHE A 363 21.00 -16.95 5.89
N SER A 364 21.62 -18.09 5.77
CA SER A 364 21.02 -19.40 5.90
C SER A 364 21.39 -20.00 7.27
N GLU A 365 20.77 -21.09 7.66
CA GLU A 365 20.82 -21.65 9.02
C GLU A 365 22.22 -21.71 9.66
N THR A 366 23.28 -21.88 8.90
CA THR A 366 24.66 -22.04 9.36
C THR A 366 25.66 -21.05 8.78
N ASP A 367 25.34 -20.38 7.65
CA ASP A 367 26.29 -19.53 6.94
C ASP A 367 25.55 -18.47 6.11
N TRP A 368 26.29 -17.51 5.56
CA TRP A 368 25.76 -16.51 4.65
C TRP A 368 26.26 -16.75 3.21
N LYS A 369 25.43 -16.39 2.24
CA LYS A 369 25.80 -16.44 0.82
C LYS A 369 25.26 -15.25 0.07
N LEU A 370 25.95 -14.84 -0.99
CA LEU A 370 25.40 -13.91 -1.97
C LEU A 370 24.34 -14.63 -2.80
N GLN A 371 23.15 -14.04 -2.86
CA GLN A 371 22.01 -14.59 -3.57
C GLN A 371 21.34 -13.50 -4.41
N PRO A 372 20.95 -13.80 -5.67
CA PRO A 372 20.16 -12.86 -6.46
C PRO A 372 18.77 -12.71 -5.84
N MET A 373 18.35 -11.46 -5.59
CA MET A 373 17.06 -11.12 -4.99
C MET A 373 16.39 -10.03 -5.82
N PHE A 374 15.13 -10.20 -6.13
CA PHE A 374 14.30 -9.12 -6.63
C PHE A 374 14.00 -8.14 -5.49
N VAL A 375 14.07 -6.86 -5.81
CA VAL A 375 13.92 -5.78 -4.81
C VAL A 375 12.78 -4.88 -5.24
N ASP A 376 11.88 -4.59 -4.34
CA ASP A 376 10.97 -3.46 -4.49
C ASP A 376 11.25 -2.38 -3.43
N THR A 377 11.04 -1.13 -3.80
CA THR A 377 11.26 0.04 -2.95
C THR A 377 10.00 0.86 -2.91
N ASN A 378 9.26 0.73 -1.82
CA ASN A 378 7.87 1.11 -1.71
C ASN A 378 7.70 2.38 -0.87
N PRO A 379 7.63 3.59 -1.48
CA PRO A 379 7.49 4.83 -0.73
C PRO A 379 6.20 4.86 0.08
N PHE A 380 6.32 5.21 1.36
CA PHE A 380 5.21 5.61 2.21
C PHE A 380 4.84 7.06 1.92
N LEU A 381 3.57 7.29 1.62
CA LEU A 381 3.05 8.63 1.38
C LEU A 381 1.95 8.96 2.38
N PHE A 382 2.19 9.97 3.19
CA PHE A 382 1.20 10.47 4.13
C PHE A 382 0.70 11.83 3.65
N ARG A 383 -0.61 11.89 3.40
CA ARG A 383 -1.25 13.05 2.75
C ARG A 383 -0.48 13.49 1.49
N GLY A 384 -0.08 12.51 0.67
CA GLY A 384 0.65 12.72 -0.58
C GLY A 384 2.13 13.09 -0.44
N LYS A 385 2.72 13.12 0.77
CA LYS A 385 4.15 13.41 0.99
C LYS A 385 4.91 12.15 1.36
N VAL A 386 6.03 11.91 0.68
CA VAL A 386 6.91 10.76 0.97
C VAL A 386 7.62 10.97 2.30
N CYS A 387 7.50 9.98 3.20
CA CYS A 387 8.09 10.00 4.53
C CYS A 387 9.10 8.85 4.80
N GLY A 388 9.47 8.12 3.78
CA GLY A 388 10.36 6.96 3.80
C GLY A 388 9.92 5.91 2.81
N ALA A 389 10.53 4.74 2.84
CA ALA A 389 10.13 3.62 2.01
C ALA A 389 10.32 2.30 2.76
N MET A 390 9.46 1.33 2.46
CA MET A 390 9.65 -0.07 2.79
C MET A 390 10.43 -0.74 1.66
N VAL A 391 11.36 -1.63 2.00
CA VAL A 391 12.10 -2.43 1.01
C VAL A 391 11.87 -3.90 1.28
N ARG A 392 11.33 -4.58 0.27
CA ARG A 392 11.16 -6.04 0.30
C ARG A 392 12.13 -6.73 -0.65
N LEU A 393 12.46 -7.95 -0.31
CA LEU A 393 13.35 -8.83 -1.07
C LEU A 393 12.69 -10.19 -1.27
N SER A 394 12.82 -10.74 -2.48
CA SER A 394 12.36 -12.11 -2.78
C SER A 394 13.28 -12.79 -3.79
N ALA A 395 13.41 -14.11 -3.67
CA ALA A 395 14.07 -14.92 -4.68
C ALA A 395 13.22 -15.09 -5.96
N THR A 396 11.97 -14.68 -5.94
CA THR A 396 11.03 -14.73 -7.07
C THR A 396 10.52 -13.33 -7.43
N PRO A 397 10.00 -13.12 -8.66
CA PRO A 397 9.44 -11.84 -9.07
C PRO A 397 8.23 -11.36 -8.24
N ILE A 398 7.56 -12.25 -7.49
CA ILE A 398 6.54 -11.85 -6.52
C ILE A 398 7.24 -11.42 -5.25
N VAL A 399 7.46 -10.12 -5.12
CA VAL A 399 8.16 -9.55 -3.97
C VAL A 399 7.15 -9.22 -2.87
N ASN A 400 6.87 -10.21 -2.01
CA ASN A 400 5.94 -10.05 -0.90
C ASN A 400 6.34 -10.89 0.31
N VAL A 401 6.18 -10.34 1.52
CA VAL A 401 6.46 -11.05 2.77
C VAL A 401 5.55 -12.27 2.94
N THR A 402 4.27 -12.13 2.60
CA THR A 402 3.27 -13.20 2.67
C THR A 402 3.63 -14.39 1.76
N SER A 403 4.22 -14.12 0.59
CA SER A 403 4.63 -15.14 -0.40
C SER A 403 6.05 -15.67 -0.18
N GLY A 404 6.62 -15.51 1.01
CA GLY A 404 7.94 -16.07 1.36
C GLY A 404 9.11 -15.09 1.20
N GLY A 405 8.90 -13.89 0.70
CA GLY A 405 9.88 -12.79 0.70
C GLY A 405 10.16 -12.27 2.12
N GLY A 406 11.00 -11.27 2.22
CA GLY A 406 11.30 -10.59 3.48
C GLY A 406 11.63 -9.13 3.27
N GLU A 407 12.11 -8.47 4.30
CA GLU A 407 12.44 -7.05 4.31
C GLU A 407 13.93 -6.83 4.59
N THR A 408 14.42 -5.65 4.23
CA THR A 408 15.72 -5.16 4.65
C THR A 408 15.65 -3.68 5.01
N GLY A 409 16.72 -3.15 5.64
CA GLY A 409 16.82 -1.72 5.94
C GLY A 409 16.96 -0.88 4.68
N PHE A 410 16.59 0.39 4.82
CA PHE A 410 16.63 1.37 3.74
C PHE A 410 17.32 2.67 4.19
N PHE A 411 18.31 3.12 3.42
CA PHE A 411 18.99 4.40 3.64
C PHE A 411 19.21 5.13 2.32
N VAL A 412 19.24 6.45 2.39
CA VAL A 412 19.60 7.31 1.26
C VAL A 412 20.99 7.88 1.48
N ILE A 413 21.85 7.71 0.49
CA ILE A 413 23.23 8.19 0.48
C ILE A 413 23.25 9.64 -0.02
N HIS A 414 23.82 10.53 0.77
CA HIS A 414 24.21 11.87 0.34
C HIS A 414 25.73 11.92 0.19
N GLU A 415 26.20 12.55 -0.86
CA GLU A 415 27.62 12.84 -1.08
C GLU A 415 28.15 13.84 -0.05
#